data_d45e0780c829788c4ce9b1c9133fecd3
#
_entry.id   d45e0780c829788c4ce9b1c9133fecd3
#
_cell.length_a   1.000
_cell.length_b   1.000
_cell.length_c   1.000
_cell.angle_alpha   90.00
_cell.angle_beta   90.00
_cell.angle_gamma   90.00
#
_symmetry.space_group_name_H-M   'P 1'
#
loop_
_entity.id
_entity.type
_entity.pdbx_description
1 polymer ?
#
loop_
_entity_poly.entity_id
_entity_poly.type
_entity_poly.pdbx_seq_one_letter_code
_entity_poly.pdbx_strand_id
1 'polypeptide(L)'
;MDPMPLAGQFCSDSREALGAHCLPLSWVLCHHCGLVQVVEDVDESILFRRYNYASSTVSGLVKHFENYASHLVAAYGTSPIRILEIGCNDGVLLRRFP
;
A
#
# COMPACT_ATOMS: atom_id res chain seq x y z
N MET A 1 -6.36 -19.69 6.39
CA MET A 1 -6.48 -18.97 7.68
C MET A 1 -7.96 -18.74 7.99
N ASP A 2 -8.32 -18.58 9.27
CA ASP A 2 -9.68 -18.20 9.62
C ASP A 2 -10.04 -16.85 9.01
N PRO A 3 -11.34 -16.60 8.71
CA PRO A 3 -11.78 -15.31 8.21
C PRO A 3 -11.36 -14.17 9.14
N MET A 4 -10.82 -13.10 8.55
CA MET A 4 -10.32 -11.93 9.29
C MET A 4 -10.82 -10.63 8.65
N PRO A 5 -10.91 -9.54 9.43
CA PRO A 5 -11.24 -8.22 8.89
C PRO A 5 -10.18 -7.76 7.89
N LEU A 6 -10.60 -6.94 6.93
CA LEU A 6 -9.67 -6.33 5.98
C LEU A 6 -8.70 -5.39 6.68
N ALA A 7 -7.42 -5.47 6.28
CA ALA A 7 -6.38 -4.60 6.80
C ALA A 7 -6.71 -3.11 6.51
N GLY A 8 -6.48 -2.25 7.49
CA GLY A 8 -6.72 -0.82 7.36
C GLY A 8 -8.18 -0.37 7.60
N GLN A 9 -9.10 -1.28 7.85
CA GLN A 9 -10.47 -0.93 8.26
C GLN A 9 -10.51 -0.74 9.79
N PHE A 10 -10.20 0.46 10.22
CA PHE A 10 -10.30 0.84 11.63
C PHE A 10 -11.74 1.19 11.99
N CYS A 11 -12.21 0.63 13.11
CA CYS A 11 -13.54 0.83 13.61
C CYS A 11 -13.54 1.88 14.74
N SER A 12 -14.62 2.66 14.86
CA SER A 12 -14.76 3.69 15.87
C SER A 12 -15.12 3.14 17.25
N ASP A 13 -15.75 1.98 17.30
CA ASP A 13 -16.13 1.30 18.53
C ASP A 13 -16.15 -0.23 18.41
N SER A 14 -16.34 -0.91 19.54
CA SER A 14 -16.36 -2.38 19.60
C SER A 14 -17.56 -3.02 18.89
N ARG A 15 -18.70 -2.31 18.79
CA ARG A 15 -19.88 -2.83 18.10
C ARG A 15 -19.64 -2.86 16.59
N GLU A 16 -19.07 -1.80 16.05
CA GLU A 16 -18.67 -1.72 14.66
C GLU A 16 -17.61 -2.80 14.36
N ALA A 17 -16.65 -3.00 15.26
CA ALA A 17 -15.62 -4.04 15.10
C ALA A 17 -16.20 -5.47 15.07
N LEU A 18 -17.19 -5.76 15.92
CA LEU A 18 -17.86 -7.07 15.90
C LEU A 18 -18.71 -7.30 14.65
N GLY A 19 -19.19 -6.23 14.02
CA GLY A 19 -19.92 -6.28 12.75
C GLY A 19 -19.02 -6.18 11.51
N ALA A 20 -17.70 -6.12 11.66
CA ALA A 20 -16.77 -5.98 10.56
C ALA A 20 -16.87 -7.17 9.59
N HIS A 21 -16.84 -6.88 8.30
CA HIS A 21 -16.85 -7.90 7.27
C HIS A 21 -15.52 -8.66 7.29
N CYS A 22 -15.60 -9.97 7.52
CA CYS A 22 -14.43 -10.86 7.55
C CYS A 22 -14.38 -11.68 6.28
N LEU A 23 -13.19 -11.81 5.71
CA LEU A 23 -12.91 -12.60 4.52
C LEU A 23 -11.87 -13.68 4.84
N PRO A 24 -11.95 -14.84 4.19
CA PRO A 24 -10.85 -15.80 4.26
C PRO A 24 -9.59 -15.15 3.67
N LEU A 25 -8.44 -15.59 4.12
CA LEU A 25 -7.15 -15.19 3.56
C LEU A 25 -6.37 -16.44 3.16
N SER A 26 -6.36 -16.72 1.87
CA SER A 26 -5.71 -17.90 1.29
C SER A 26 -4.50 -17.49 0.48
N TRP A 27 -3.36 -18.14 0.74
CA TRP A 27 -2.12 -17.89 0.01
C TRP A 27 -1.87 -19.02 -0.98
N VAL A 28 -1.50 -18.67 -2.19
CA VAL A 28 -1.09 -19.63 -3.22
C VAL A 28 0.27 -19.25 -3.80
N LEU A 29 1.03 -20.28 -4.12
CA LEU A 29 2.30 -20.16 -4.82
C LEU A 29 2.10 -20.56 -6.28
N CYS A 30 2.43 -19.70 -7.21
CA CYS A 30 2.47 -20.04 -8.61
C CYS A 30 3.67 -20.97 -8.88
N HIS A 31 3.42 -22.21 -9.29
CA HIS A 31 4.50 -23.16 -9.58
C HIS A 31 5.30 -22.81 -10.83
N HIS A 32 4.78 -21.94 -11.69
CA HIS A 32 5.47 -21.53 -12.91
C HIS A 32 6.50 -20.41 -12.67
N CYS A 33 6.15 -19.39 -11.89
CA CYS A 33 7.00 -18.20 -11.69
C CYS A 33 7.41 -17.93 -10.24
N GLY A 34 6.95 -18.72 -9.28
CA GLY A 34 7.26 -18.54 -7.86
C GLY A 34 6.52 -17.38 -7.17
N LEU A 35 5.59 -16.72 -7.85
CA LEU A 35 4.80 -15.63 -7.24
C LEU A 35 3.89 -16.18 -6.14
N VAL A 36 3.98 -15.59 -4.95
CA VAL A 36 3.02 -15.80 -3.87
C VAL A 36 1.93 -14.73 -3.97
N GLN A 37 0.67 -15.16 -3.94
CA GLN A 37 -0.46 -14.25 -4.10
C GLN A 37 -1.65 -14.69 -3.23
N VAL A 38 -2.57 -13.76 -3.00
CA VAL A 38 -3.85 -14.02 -2.32
C VAL A 38 -4.86 -14.47 -3.36
N VAL A 39 -5.70 -15.43 -3.00
CA VAL A 39 -6.73 -16.01 -3.90
C VAL A 39 -7.98 -15.15 -3.94
N GLU A 40 -8.32 -14.55 -2.79
CA GLU A 40 -9.54 -13.79 -2.63
C GLU A 40 -9.48 -12.51 -3.47
N ASP A 41 -10.50 -12.35 -4.32
CA ASP A 41 -10.75 -11.11 -5.05
C ASP A 41 -11.80 -10.29 -4.28
N VAL A 42 -11.40 -9.12 -3.83
CA VAL A 42 -12.23 -8.25 -3.01
C VAL A 42 -12.62 -7.02 -3.82
N ASP A 43 -13.90 -6.71 -3.87
CA ASP A 43 -14.41 -5.52 -4.58
C ASP A 43 -13.65 -4.26 -4.16
N GLU A 44 -13.13 -3.53 -5.15
CA GLU A 44 -12.33 -2.33 -4.95
C GLU A 44 -13.06 -1.28 -4.11
N SER A 45 -14.39 -1.20 -4.22
CA SER A 45 -15.19 -0.27 -3.43
C SER A 45 -15.14 -0.57 -1.93
N ILE A 46 -14.92 -1.84 -1.55
CA ILE A 46 -14.73 -2.24 -0.15
C ILE A 46 -13.33 -1.88 0.32
N LEU A 47 -12.32 -2.10 -0.54
CA LEU A 47 -10.91 -1.87 -0.20
C LEU A 47 -10.56 -0.38 -0.10
N PHE A 48 -11.06 0.45 -1.04
CA PHE A 48 -10.54 1.79 -1.24
C PHE A 48 -11.50 2.93 -0.89
N ARG A 49 -12.79 2.66 -0.69
CA ARG A 49 -13.77 3.73 -0.36
C ARG A 49 -13.45 4.47 0.95
N ARG A 50 -12.84 3.80 1.92
CA ARG A 50 -12.45 4.34 3.23
C ARG A 50 -10.99 4.00 3.57
N TYR A 51 -10.12 4.10 2.57
CA TYR A 51 -8.70 3.82 2.79
C TYR A 51 -8.03 5.02 3.47
N ASN A 52 -7.83 4.89 4.76
CA ASN A 52 -7.35 5.99 5.62
C ASN A 52 -5.82 6.02 5.80
N TYR A 53 -5.08 5.12 5.15
CA TYR A 53 -3.63 5.09 5.26
C TYR A 53 -3.00 6.10 4.31
N ALA A 54 -2.26 7.07 4.87
CA ALA A 54 -1.42 7.99 4.12
C ALA A 54 0.04 7.80 4.52
N SER A 55 0.89 7.48 3.56
CA SER A 55 2.32 7.22 3.80
C SER A 55 3.04 8.41 4.42
N SER A 56 2.59 9.63 4.14
CA SER A 56 3.15 10.86 4.70
C SER A 56 2.91 11.03 6.21
N THR A 57 2.01 10.27 6.81
CA THR A 57 1.76 10.34 8.26
C THR A 57 2.79 9.58 9.10
N VAL A 58 3.62 8.74 8.44
CA VAL A 58 4.66 7.93 9.10
C VAL A 58 6.02 8.60 8.89
N SER A 59 6.55 9.28 9.91
CA SER A 59 7.79 10.06 9.81
C SER A 59 9.01 9.25 9.33
N GLY A 60 9.13 8.01 9.79
CA GLY A 60 10.20 7.11 9.34
C GLY A 60 10.09 6.78 7.84
N LEU A 61 8.88 6.62 7.32
CA LEU A 61 8.63 6.36 5.90
C LEU A 61 8.92 7.61 5.05
N VAL A 62 8.51 8.78 5.54
CA VAL A 62 8.86 10.07 4.88
C VAL A 62 10.37 10.19 4.72
N LYS A 63 11.13 9.93 5.79
CA LYS A 63 12.60 9.98 5.75
C LYS A 63 13.20 8.95 4.79
N HIS A 64 12.63 7.75 4.76
CA HIS A 64 13.03 6.72 3.81
C HIS A 64 12.84 7.20 2.36
N PHE A 65 11.70 7.76 2.01
CA PHE A 65 11.42 8.26 0.66
C PHE A 65 12.30 9.47 0.28
N GLU A 66 12.65 10.35 1.22
CA GLU A 66 13.62 11.42 0.98
C GLU A 66 14.99 10.85 0.58
N ASN A 67 15.48 9.88 1.33
CA ASN A 67 16.76 9.24 1.05
C ASN A 67 16.70 8.46 -0.28
N TYR A 68 15.59 7.77 -0.56
CA TYR A 68 15.40 7.00 -1.79
C TYR A 68 15.35 7.91 -3.02
N ALA A 69 14.59 9.01 -2.98
CA ALA A 69 14.57 10.00 -4.07
C ALA A 69 15.97 10.58 -4.31
N SER A 70 16.71 10.94 -3.25
CA SER A 70 18.07 11.43 -3.36
C SER A 70 19.02 10.41 -4.02
N HIS A 71 18.88 9.15 -3.64
CA HIS A 71 19.65 8.05 -4.26
C HIS A 71 19.34 7.91 -5.75
N LEU A 72 18.05 7.96 -6.14
CA LEU A 72 17.64 7.87 -7.54
C LEU A 72 18.15 9.06 -8.36
N VAL A 73 18.06 10.29 -7.82
CA VAL A 73 18.60 11.49 -8.46
C VAL A 73 20.11 11.37 -8.65
N ALA A 74 20.84 10.88 -7.65
CA ALA A 74 22.28 10.67 -7.77
C ALA A 74 22.64 9.60 -8.83
N ALA A 75 21.82 8.55 -8.96
CA ALA A 75 22.07 7.46 -9.90
C ALA A 75 21.71 7.82 -11.35
N TYR A 76 20.63 8.56 -11.57
CA TYR A 76 20.07 8.82 -12.91
C TYR A 76 20.20 10.28 -13.37
N GLY A 77 20.63 11.17 -12.49
CA GLY A 77 20.79 12.60 -12.76
C GLY A 77 19.49 13.40 -12.65
N THR A 78 19.59 14.69 -12.98
CA THR A 78 18.48 15.67 -12.96
C THR A 78 18.01 16.07 -14.35
N SER A 79 18.48 15.39 -15.41
CA SER A 79 17.97 15.61 -16.77
C SER A 79 16.47 15.36 -16.83
N PRO A 80 15.72 15.96 -17.77
CA PRO A 80 14.29 15.73 -17.87
C PRO A 80 13.96 14.25 -17.98
N ILE A 81 13.56 13.63 -16.89
CA ILE A 81 13.10 12.24 -16.81
C ILE A 81 11.61 12.23 -16.55
N ARG A 82 10.95 11.17 -17.01
CA ARG A 82 9.56 10.90 -16.67
C ARG A 82 9.56 9.81 -15.62
N ILE A 83 8.88 10.08 -14.51
CA ILE A 83 8.75 9.12 -13.41
C ILE A 83 7.30 8.67 -13.34
N LEU A 84 7.08 7.37 -13.30
CA LEU A 84 5.80 6.74 -13.03
C LEU A 84 5.95 5.91 -11.76
N GLU A 85 5.14 6.20 -10.77
CA GLU A 85 5.03 5.42 -9.53
C GLU A 85 3.68 4.70 -9.49
N ILE A 86 3.71 3.37 -9.53
CA ILE A 86 2.51 2.52 -9.41
C ILE A 86 2.19 2.36 -7.91
N GLY A 87 0.95 2.69 -7.51
CA GLY A 87 0.54 2.63 -6.10
C GLY A 87 1.12 3.76 -5.25
N CYS A 88 1.23 4.96 -5.82
CA CYS A 88 1.89 6.13 -5.20
C CYS A 88 1.27 6.60 -3.87
N ASN A 89 0.15 6.03 -3.44
CA ASN A 89 -0.62 6.43 -2.26
C ASN A 89 -0.90 7.95 -2.28
N ASP A 90 -0.38 8.73 -1.34
CA ASP A 90 -0.52 10.18 -1.28
C ASP A 90 0.61 10.96 -1.99
N GLY A 91 1.44 10.27 -2.77
CA GLY A 91 2.52 10.85 -3.58
C GLY A 91 3.72 11.33 -2.76
N VAL A 92 3.94 10.79 -1.57
CA VAL A 92 5.02 11.22 -0.68
C VAL A 92 6.41 11.07 -1.30
N LEU A 93 6.64 10.03 -2.12
CA LEU A 93 7.89 9.85 -2.86
C LEU A 93 7.99 10.82 -4.04
N LEU A 94 6.95 10.91 -4.89
CA LEU A 94 6.97 11.76 -6.10
C LEU A 94 7.24 13.24 -5.78
N ARG A 95 6.76 13.73 -4.63
CA ARG A 95 7.03 15.12 -4.18
C ARG A 95 8.48 15.38 -3.77
N ARG A 96 9.35 14.38 -3.75
CA ARG A 96 10.76 14.51 -3.39
C ARG A 96 11.68 14.67 -4.60
N PHE A 97 11.15 14.51 -5.79
CA PHE A 97 11.91 14.80 -7.01
C PHE A 97 11.84 16.30 -7.35
N PRO A 98 12.94 16.87 -7.89
CA PRO A 98 13.00 18.28 -8.29
C PRO A 98 12.07 18.63 -9.46
#